data_d07f3874bc26ba1e2dd901204a8432a5
#
_entry.id   d07f3874bc26ba1e2dd901204a8432a5
#
_cell.length_a   1.000
_cell.length_b   1.000
_cell.length_c   1.000
_cell.angle_alpha   90.00
_cell.angle_beta   90.00
_cell.angle_gamma   90.00
#
_symmetry.space_group_name_H-M   'P 1'
#
loop_
_entity.id
_entity.type
_entity.pdbx_description
1 polymer ?
#
loop_
_entity_poly.entity_id
_entity_poly.type
_entity_poly.pdbx_seq_one_letter_code
_entity_poly.pdbx_strand_id
1 'polypeptide(L)'
;MSKKALVIGVNGQDGCYLAKSLLEKGYRVFGGQRRNTPLKHWRLNEMGITDNIEFVDLDLIDQKSIQNAIEKTEPDEVYNLAAQFIGTLSYEKPKLAKFVDGLGVLRLLESIRQINPKIKFFQASTSDLFGRAKEVPQTESTPFHPRSPYAEAKLYAHHITINYREKYNMFACCGILFNHESPMRGERYVTRKITKGLALWLRGRKPIVLGNLETQKDWGHAEDFVEGMQLTLNADQPQEYILATGKTITVRQFVDKTLTYLSIPAYWKNDDCCDKRNNKLIVTTDKAYRRPVEAGQLVGDSTKAKTELGWDRKYDIDGLIADMVEADLRRYSKS
;
A
#
# COMPACT_ATOMS: atom_id res chain seq x y z
N MET A 1 -7.03 13.66 -27.18
CA MET A 1 -7.94 12.85 -26.31
C MET A 1 -7.30 12.72 -24.93
N SER A 2 -8.10 12.69 -23.86
CA SER A 2 -7.57 12.44 -22.52
C SER A 2 -7.05 11.00 -22.39
N LYS A 3 -5.92 10.82 -21.72
CA LYS A 3 -5.41 9.47 -21.42
C LYS A 3 -6.40 8.70 -20.55
N LYS A 4 -6.44 7.38 -20.72
CA LYS A 4 -7.31 6.45 -19.99
C LYS A 4 -6.48 5.58 -19.06
N ALA A 5 -6.85 5.49 -17.80
CA ALA A 5 -6.20 4.62 -16.82
C ALA A 5 -7.18 3.61 -16.21
N LEU A 6 -6.81 2.34 -16.19
CA LEU A 6 -7.52 1.29 -15.48
C LEU A 6 -6.80 1.00 -14.15
N VAL A 7 -7.45 1.34 -13.03
CA VAL A 7 -6.92 1.13 -11.68
C VAL A 7 -7.60 -0.08 -11.05
N ILE A 8 -6.87 -1.20 -10.94
CA ILE A 8 -7.35 -2.44 -10.33
C ILE A 8 -7.05 -2.35 -8.83
N GLY A 9 -8.08 -2.42 -7.98
CA GLY A 9 -7.95 -2.14 -6.55
C GLY A 9 -8.20 -0.66 -6.18
N VAL A 10 -8.95 0.07 -7.01
CA VAL A 10 -9.28 1.49 -6.84
C VAL A 10 -9.87 1.85 -5.48
N ASN A 11 -10.56 0.93 -4.82
CA ASN A 11 -11.13 1.09 -3.47
C ASN A 11 -10.11 0.91 -2.33
N GLY A 12 -8.86 0.55 -2.63
CA GLY A 12 -7.75 0.47 -1.69
C GLY A 12 -7.21 1.85 -1.30
N GLN A 13 -6.27 1.89 -0.34
CA GLN A 13 -5.57 3.11 0.03
C GLN A 13 -4.89 3.73 -1.20
N ASP A 14 -4.00 2.97 -1.85
CA ASP A 14 -3.21 3.48 -2.97
C ASP A 14 -4.11 3.76 -4.18
N GLY A 15 -5.12 2.92 -4.40
CA GLY A 15 -6.07 3.07 -5.51
C GLY A 15 -6.84 4.38 -5.44
N CYS A 16 -7.28 4.82 -4.27
CA CYS A 16 -8.01 6.08 -4.15
C CYS A 16 -7.12 7.32 -4.32
N TYR A 17 -5.87 7.30 -3.78
CA TYR A 17 -4.91 8.38 -4.01
C TYR A 17 -4.49 8.44 -5.48
N LEU A 18 -4.21 7.29 -6.09
CA LEU A 18 -3.85 7.22 -7.50
C LEU A 18 -4.99 7.72 -8.40
N ALA A 19 -6.23 7.28 -8.15
CA ALA A 19 -7.39 7.74 -8.91
C ALA A 19 -7.56 9.25 -8.80
N LYS A 20 -7.43 9.83 -7.60
CA LYS A 20 -7.49 11.27 -7.38
C LYS A 20 -6.42 12.00 -8.19
N SER A 21 -5.16 11.58 -8.07
CA SER A 21 -4.03 12.19 -8.78
C SER A 21 -4.18 12.10 -10.31
N LEU A 22 -4.68 10.97 -10.84
CA LEU A 22 -4.93 10.80 -12.27
C LEU A 22 -6.07 11.71 -12.78
N LEU A 23 -7.16 11.83 -12.00
CA LEU A 23 -8.27 12.74 -12.32
C LEU A 23 -7.80 14.20 -12.36
N GLU A 24 -6.99 14.63 -11.38
CA GLU A 24 -6.40 15.97 -11.33
C GLU A 24 -5.48 16.26 -12.53
N LYS A 25 -4.85 15.23 -13.11
CA LYS A 25 -4.03 15.30 -14.34
C LYS A 25 -4.86 15.16 -15.63
N GLY A 26 -6.20 15.12 -15.53
CA GLY A 26 -7.09 15.07 -16.69
C GLY A 26 -7.26 13.68 -17.32
N TYR A 27 -6.89 12.61 -16.63
CA TYR A 27 -7.17 11.25 -17.09
C TYR A 27 -8.66 10.91 -16.94
N ARG A 28 -9.16 10.06 -17.84
CA ARG A 28 -10.38 9.30 -17.63
C ARG A 28 -10.01 8.05 -16.83
N VAL A 29 -10.58 7.92 -15.64
CA VAL A 29 -10.21 6.86 -14.70
C VAL A 29 -11.29 5.78 -14.64
N PHE A 30 -10.88 4.54 -14.91
CA PHE A 30 -11.70 3.34 -14.75
C PHE A 30 -11.28 2.58 -13.49
N GLY A 31 -12.24 2.22 -12.65
CA GLY A 31 -12.02 1.46 -11.42
C GLY A 31 -12.40 -0.01 -11.60
N GLY A 32 -11.41 -0.90 -11.64
CA GLY A 32 -11.66 -2.34 -11.69
C GLY A 32 -12.13 -2.89 -10.34
N GLN A 33 -13.29 -3.52 -10.30
CA GLN A 33 -13.89 -4.09 -9.08
C GLN A 33 -14.63 -5.40 -9.34
N ARG A 34 -14.71 -6.27 -8.33
CA ARG A 34 -15.45 -7.53 -8.44
C ARG A 34 -16.96 -7.28 -8.33
N ARG A 35 -17.74 -7.88 -9.24
CA ARG A 35 -19.20 -7.71 -9.35
C ARG A 35 -19.98 -7.90 -8.04
N ASN A 36 -19.66 -8.93 -7.27
CA ASN A 36 -20.45 -9.36 -6.11
C ASN A 36 -19.84 -8.96 -4.76
N THR A 37 -18.92 -7.99 -4.71
CA THR A 37 -18.38 -7.52 -3.45
C THR A 37 -19.17 -6.29 -3.01
N PRO A 38 -19.80 -6.30 -1.81
CA PRO A 38 -20.42 -5.09 -1.26
C PRO A 38 -19.32 -4.07 -1.02
N LEU A 39 -19.11 -3.21 -2.01
CA LEU A 39 -18.04 -2.23 -2.00
C LEU A 39 -18.54 -0.98 -1.28
N LYS A 40 -18.01 -0.79 -0.11
CA LYS A 40 -18.11 0.51 0.56
C LYS A 40 -17.04 1.40 -0.07
N HIS A 41 -17.44 2.26 -1.00
CA HIS A 41 -16.56 3.27 -1.62
C HIS A 41 -16.15 4.39 -0.64
N TRP A 42 -16.04 4.08 0.66
CA TRP A 42 -15.88 5.11 1.69
C TRP A 42 -14.65 5.99 1.47
N ARG A 43 -13.55 5.41 0.94
CA ARG A 43 -12.33 6.16 0.64
C ARG A 43 -12.54 7.14 -0.50
N LEU A 44 -13.16 6.67 -1.57
CA LEU A 44 -13.48 7.48 -2.74
C LEU A 44 -14.50 8.57 -2.40
N ASN A 45 -15.51 8.23 -1.58
CA ASN A 45 -16.51 9.18 -1.09
C ASN A 45 -15.86 10.25 -0.20
N GLU A 46 -14.96 9.87 0.70
CA GLU A 46 -14.25 10.80 1.56
C GLU A 46 -13.33 11.74 0.77
N MET A 47 -12.78 11.26 -0.35
CA MET A 47 -12.00 12.08 -1.29
C MET A 47 -12.86 12.88 -2.27
N GLY A 48 -14.18 12.67 -2.30
CA GLY A 48 -15.11 13.37 -3.18
C GLY A 48 -14.96 13.03 -4.66
N ILE A 49 -14.46 11.84 -5.00
CA ILE A 49 -14.13 11.45 -6.38
C ILE A 49 -14.93 10.26 -6.92
N THR A 50 -15.86 9.72 -6.15
CA THR A 50 -16.60 8.51 -6.53
C THR A 50 -17.33 8.66 -7.86
N ASP A 51 -17.99 9.81 -8.08
CA ASP A 51 -18.78 10.07 -9.27
C ASP A 51 -17.92 10.38 -10.52
N ASN A 52 -16.62 10.61 -10.33
CA ASN A 52 -15.66 10.85 -11.41
C ASN A 52 -15.00 9.55 -11.91
N ILE A 53 -15.28 8.40 -11.28
CA ILE A 53 -14.69 7.11 -11.62
C ILE A 53 -15.73 6.24 -12.33
N GLU A 54 -15.37 5.71 -13.48
CA GLU A 54 -16.19 4.73 -14.19
C GLU A 54 -15.83 3.32 -13.72
N PHE A 55 -16.76 2.65 -13.03
CA PHE A 55 -16.52 1.31 -12.52
C PHE A 55 -16.74 0.22 -13.58
N VAL A 56 -15.85 -0.76 -13.60
CA VAL A 56 -15.95 -1.93 -14.47
C VAL A 56 -15.77 -3.21 -13.67
N ASP A 57 -16.50 -4.26 -14.08
CA ASP A 57 -16.36 -5.59 -13.49
C ASP A 57 -15.00 -6.18 -13.87
N LEU A 58 -14.17 -6.49 -12.87
CA LEU A 58 -12.89 -7.13 -13.05
C LEU A 58 -12.55 -8.03 -11.86
N ASP A 59 -12.41 -9.33 -12.12
CA ASP A 59 -11.91 -10.30 -11.15
C ASP A 59 -10.62 -10.94 -11.65
N LEU A 60 -9.55 -10.85 -10.86
CA LEU A 60 -8.22 -11.39 -11.21
C LEU A 60 -8.17 -12.92 -11.33
N ILE A 61 -9.19 -13.62 -10.82
CA ILE A 61 -9.29 -15.09 -11.01
C ILE A 61 -10.04 -15.49 -12.28
N ASP A 62 -10.70 -14.55 -12.94
CA ASP A 62 -11.50 -14.77 -14.15
C ASP A 62 -10.86 -14.08 -15.36
N GLN A 63 -10.29 -14.89 -16.27
CA GLN A 63 -9.64 -14.43 -17.50
C GLN A 63 -10.58 -13.62 -18.39
N LYS A 64 -11.85 -14.06 -18.53
CA LYS A 64 -12.81 -13.38 -19.40
C LYS A 64 -13.25 -12.03 -18.84
N SER A 65 -13.38 -11.93 -17.52
CA SER A 65 -13.66 -10.68 -16.84
C SER A 65 -12.55 -9.63 -17.09
N ILE A 66 -11.28 -10.07 -17.03
CA ILE A 66 -10.12 -9.20 -17.32
C ILE A 66 -10.15 -8.73 -18.77
N GLN A 67 -10.33 -9.64 -19.74
CA GLN A 67 -10.38 -9.30 -21.17
C GLN A 67 -11.50 -8.29 -21.45
N ASN A 68 -12.72 -8.58 -21.00
CA ASN A 68 -13.86 -7.68 -21.18
C ASN A 68 -13.62 -6.28 -20.59
N ALA A 69 -12.96 -6.20 -19.43
CA ALA A 69 -12.63 -4.91 -18.82
C ALA A 69 -11.63 -4.12 -19.67
N ILE A 70 -10.57 -4.77 -20.19
CA ILE A 70 -9.57 -4.12 -21.04
C ILE A 70 -10.19 -3.70 -22.39
N GLU A 71 -10.96 -4.57 -23.05
CA GLU A 71 -11.65 -4.28 -24.29
C GLU A 71 -12.64 -3.10 -24.15
N LYS A 72 -13.41 -3.08 -23.04
CA LYS A 72 -14.39 -2.02 -22.77
C LYS A 72 -13.76 -0.66 -22.50
N THR A 73 -12.63 -0.66 -21.76
CA THR A 73 -12.01 0.59 -21.30
C THR A 73 -10.96 1.12 -22.26
N GLU A 74 -10.34 0.25 -23.07
CA GLU A 74 -9.21 0.55 -23.96
C GLU A 74 -8.20 1.49 -23.26
N PRO A 75 -7.59 1.06 -22.14
CA PRO A 75 -6.76 1.94 -21.33
C PRO A 75 -5.39 2.17 -22.00
N ASP A 76 -4.81 3.34 -21.79
CA ASP A 76 -3.41 3.61 -22.11
C ASP A 76 -2.50 3.04 -21.02
N GLU A 77 -2.98 3.03 -19.79
CA GLU A 77 -2.24 2.62 -18.60
C GLU A 77 -3.07 1.70 -17.69
N VAL A 78 -2.47 0.61 -17.22
CA VAL A 78 -3.10 -0.32 -16.26
C VAL A 78 -2.24 -0.37 -15.00
N TYR A 79 -2.86 -0.05 -13.86
CA TYR A 79 -2.23 -0.12 -12.54
C TYR A 79 -2.82 -1.27 -11.76
N ASN A 80 -2.03 -2.31 -11.50
CA ASN A 80 -2.46 -3.43 -10.66
C ASN A 80 -2.03 -3.22 -9.20
N LEU A 81 -2.94 -2.65 -8.42
CA LEU A 81 -2.80 -2.42 -6.98
C LEU A 81 -3.63 -3.42 -6.16
N ALA A 82 -4.39 -4.29 -6.83
CA ALA A 82 -5.19 -5.30 -6.15
C ALA A 82 -4.30 -6.39 -5.55
N ALA A 83 -4.62 -6.76 -4.33
CA ALA A 83 -3.97 -7.87 -3.64
C ALA A 83 -4.89 -8.48 -2.58
N GLN A 84 -4.68 -9.76 -2.27
CA GLN A 84 -5.24 -10.42 -1.09
C GLN A 84 -4.26 -10.20 0.08
N PHE A 85 -4.32 -9.03 0.65
CA PHE A 85 -3.24 -8.35 1.32
C PHE A 85 -3.09 -8.58 2.84
N ILE A 86 -4.01 -9.25 3.52
CA ILE A 86 -3.88 -9.46 4.96
C ILE A 86 -2.86 -10.58 5.21
N GLY A 87 -1.65 -10.22 5.65
CA GLY A 87 -0.53 -11.17 5.83
C GLY A 87 -0.88 -12.41 6.65
N THR A 88 -1.62 -12.26 7.76
CA THR A 88 -2.14 -13.39 8.54
C THR A 88 -3.14 -14.23 7.75
N LEU A 89 -4.01 -13.60 6.95
CA LEU A 89 -4.98 -14.30 6.10
C LEU A 89 -4.32 -15.12 4.98
N SER A 90 -3.11 -14.74 4.55
CA SER A 90 -2.39 -15.50 3.53
C SER A 90 -1.95 -16.88 4.03
N TYR A 91 -1.69 -17.04 5.32
CA TYR A 91 -1.44 -18.34 5.93
C TYR A 91 -2.71 -19.18 6.08
N GLU A 92 -3.86 -18.54 6.33
CA GLU A 92 -5.16 -19.22 6.42
C GLU A 92 -5.71 -19.59 5.04
N LYS A 93 -5.46 -18.76 4.02
CA LYS A 93 -5.99 -18.92 2.65
C LYS A 93 -4.87 -18.82 1.59
N PRO A 94 -3.83 -19.68 1.62
CA PRO A 94 -2.67 -19.57 0.73
C PRO A 94 -3.03 -19.75 -0.76
N LYS A 95 -4.03 -20.57 -1.05
CA LYS A 95 -4.51 -20.77 -2.44
C LYS A 95 -5.06 -19.46 -3.02
N LEU A 96 -5.79 -18.67 -2.22
CA LEU A 96 -6.36 -17.40 -2.69
C LEU A 96 -5.26 -16.38 -3.03
N ALA A 97 -4.24 -16.25 -2.17
CA ALA A 97 -3.08 -15.41 -2.46
C ALA A 97 -2.41 -15.82 -3.79
N LYS A 98 -2.15 -17.12 -3.99
CA LYS A 98 -1.58 -17.64 -5.24
C LYS A 98 -2.43 -17.28 -6.47
N PHE A 99 -3.75 -17.46 -6.41
CA PHE A 99 -4.62 -17.22 -7.55
C PHE A 99 -4.83 -15.74 -7.87
N VAL A 100 -4.92 -14.89 -6.86
CA VAL A 100 -5.13 -13.44 -7.01
C VAL A 100 -3.81 -12.71 -7.24
N ASP A 101 -2.86 -12.86 -6.30
CA ASP A 101 -1.65 -12.04 -6.26
C ASP A 101 -0.55 -12.54 -7.20
N GLY A 102 -0.59 -13.82 -7.58
CA GLY A 102 0.34 -14.43 -8.53
C GLY A 102 -0.27 -14.62 -9.91
N LEU A 103 -1.12 -15.64 -10.08
CA LEU A 103 -1.69 -16.00 -11.38
C LEU A 103 -2.62 -14.92 -11.95
N GLY A 104 -3.22 -14.07 -11.12
CA GLY A 104 -3.99 -12.92 -11.58
C GLY A 104 -3.17 -11.97 -12.42
N VAL A 105 -1.89 -11.75 -12.04
CA VAL A 105 -0.96 -10.90 -12.79
C VAL A 105 -0.60 -11.52 -14.14
N LEU A 106 -0.36 -12.83 -14.18
CA LEU A 106 -0.15 -13.54 -15.46
C LEU A 106 -1.34 -13.34 -16.40
N ARG A 107 -2.58 -13.49 -15.88
CA ARG A 107 -3.80 -13.27 -16.69
C ARG A 107 -3.92 -11.85 -17.22
N LEU A 108 -3.58 -10.86 -16.39
CA LEU A 108 -3.56 -9.45 -16.83
C LEU A 108 -2.56 -9.23 -17.95
N LEU A 109 -1.30 -9.65 -17.77
CA LEU A 109 -0.24 -9.50 -18.76
C LEU A 109 -0.60 -10.19 -20.07
N GLU A 110 -1.14 -11.42 -20.01
CA GLU A 110 -1.56 -12.17 -21.20
C GLU A 110 -2.74 -11.49 -21.91
N SER A 111 -3.71 -10.96 -21.16
CA SER A 111 -4.83 -10.21 -21.75
C SER A 111 -4.34 -8.91 -22.41
N ILE A 112 -3.45 -8.16 -21.77
CA ILE A 112 -2.86 -6.95 -22.35
C ILE A 112 -2.09 -7.30 -23.63
N ARG A 113 -1.25 -8.34 -23.57
CA ARG A 113 -0.45 -8.81 -24.73
C ARG A 113 -1.33 -9.15 -25.96
N GLN A 114 -2.45 -9.84 -25.71
CA GLN A 114 -3.36 -10.29 -26.76
C GLN A 114 -4.22 -9.16 -27.34
N ILE A 115 -4.68 -8.23 -26.51
CA ILE A 115 -5.61 -7.17 -26.91
C ILE A 115 -4.85 -5.95 -27.45
N ASN A 116 -3.90 -5.41 -26.66
CA ASN A 116 -3.08 -4.27 -27.05
C ASN A 116 -1.76 -4.23 -26.28
N PRO A 117 -0.66 -4.74 -26.82
CA PRO A 117 0.64 -4.79 -26.14
C PRO A 117 1.28 -3.40 -25.92
N LYS A 118 0.70 -2.33 -26.45
CA LYS A 118 1.17 -0.94 -26.22
C LYS A 118 0.68 -0.36 -24.90
N ILE A 119 -0.28 -1.01 -24.23
CA ILE A 119 -0.76 -0.59 -22.91
C ILE A 119 0.40 -0.66 -21.92
N LYS A 120 0.66 0.42 -21.21
CA LYS A 120 1.66 0.45 -20.14
C LYS A 120 1.10 -0.22 -18.89
N PHE A 121 1.88 -1.10 -18.27
CA PHE A 121 1.45 -1.89 -17.13
C PHE A 121 2.33 -1.64 -15.90
N PHE A 122 1.72 -1.28 -14.78
CA PHE A 122 2.36 -1.16 -13.48
C PHE A 122 1.92 -2.28 -12.54
N GLN A 123 2.88 -3.04 -12.00
CA GLN A 123 2.68 -4.04 -10.96
C GLN A 123 3.14 -3.50 -9.60
N ALA A 124 2.23 -3.39 -8.65
CA ALA A 124 2.60 -3.15 -7.27
C ALA A 124 3.28 -4.40 -6.70
N SER A 125 4.59 -4.38 -6.58
CA SER A 125 5.40 -5.32 -5.81
C SER A 125 5.49 -4.87 -4.34
N THR A 126 6.27 -5.52 -3.51
CA THR A 126 6.31 -5.27 -2.06
C THR A 126 7.70 -5.47 -1.48
N SER A 127 8.07 -4.73 -0.46
CA SER A 127 9.29 -4.98 0.33
C SER A 127 9.31 -6.36 1.01
N ASP A 128 8.15 -7.01 1.18
CA ASP A 128 8.08 -8.37 1.73
C ASP A 128 8.79 -9.42 0.85
N LEU A 129 9.10 -9.10 -0.43
CA LEU A 129 9.95 -9.92 -1.30
C LEU A 129 11.33 -10.15 -0.69
N PHE A 130 11.90 -9.14 -0.05
CA PHE A 130 13.23 -9.23 0.57
C PHE A 130 13.23 -10.14 1.81
N GLY A 131 12.13 -10.21 2.55
CA GLY A 131 11.94 -11.11 3.69
C GLY A 131 13.08 -11.04 4.70
N ARG A 132 14.00 -12.03 4.70
CA ARG A 132 15.23 -12.01 5.51
C ARG A 132 16.44 -11.60 4.68
N ALA A 133 16.40 -10.42 4.08
CA ALA A 133 17.56 -9.87 3.39
C ALA A 133 18.78 -9.81 4.31
N LYS A 134 19.95 -10.08 3.75
CA LYS A 134 21.24 -9.97 4.46
C LYS A 134 21.82 -8.55 4.40
N GLU A 135 21.31 -7.76 3.48
CA GLU A 135 21.79 -6.41 3.20
C GLU A 135 20.78 -5.36 3.69
N VAL A 136 21.27 -4.28 4.24
CA VAL A 136 20.48 -3.11 4.67
C VAL A 136 21.31 -1.87 4.33
N PRO A 137 20.76 -0.88 3.58
CA PRO A 137 19.43 -0.89 2.97
C PRO A 137 19.32 -1.87 1.78
N GLN A 138 18.08 -2.24 1.42
CA GLN A 138 17.81 -3.04 0.24
C GLN A 138 17.75 -2.16 -1.01
N THR A 139 18.36 -2.64 -2.10
CA THR A 139 18.36 -2.06 -3.44
C THR A 139 17.62 -2.98 -4.42
N GLU A 140 17.40 -2.55 -5.65
CA GLU A 140 16.79 -3.37 -6.70
C GLU A 140 17.60 -4.63 -7.04
N SER A 141 18.90 -4.65 -6.72
CA SER A 141 19.80 -5.80 -6.90
C SER A 141 19.86 -6.74 -5.69
N THR A 142 19.29 -6.36 -4.57
CA THR A 142 19.28 -7.21 -3.36
C THR A 142 18.47 -8.48 -3.60
N PRO A 143 19.03 -9.68 -3.35
CA PRO A 143 18.34 -10.94 -3.57
C PRO A 143 17.05 -11.06 -2.73
N PHE A 144 15.98 -11.52 -3.37
CA PHE A 144 14.71 -11.77 -2.71
C PHE A 144 14.74 -13.04 -1.86
N HIS A 145 14.10 -13.01 -0.70
CA HIS A 145 14.00 -14.14 0.22
C HIS A 145 12.63 -14.13 0.92
N PRO A 146 11.52 -14.35 0.20
CA PRO A 146 10.16 -14.25 0.72
C PRO A 146 9.92 -15.20 1.90
N ARG A 147 9.06 -14.81 2.85
CA ARG A 147 8.81 -15.54 4.10
C ARG A 147 7.33 -15.77 4.38
N SER A 148 6.46 -15.55 3.40
CA SER A 148 5.02 -15.79 3.53
C SER A 148 4.40 -16.21 2.21
N PRO A 149 3.26 -16.92 2.21
CA PRO A 149 2.54 -17.23 0.97
C PRO A 149 2.18 -16.01 0.12
N TYR A 150 1.93 -14.87 0.77
CA TYR A 150 1.74 -13.58 0.10
C TYR A 150 3.01 -13.13 -0.63
N ALA A 151 4.13 -13.12 0.07
CA ALA A 151 5.41 -12.69 -0.52
C ALA A 151 5.84 -13.61 -1.68
N GLU A 152 5.62 -14.92 -1.57
CA GLU A 152 5.87 -15.89 -2.66
C GLU A 152 5.00 -15.61 -3.89
N ALA A 153 3.70 -15.33 -3.69
CA ALA A 153 2.81 -14.99 -4.80
C ALA A 153 3.21 -13.67 -5.46
N LYS A 154 3.61 -12.67 -4.67
CA LYS A 154 4.12 -11.38 -5.16
C LYS A 154 5.47 -11.52 -5.86
N LEU A 155 6.34 -12.45 -5.44
CA LEU A 155 7.59 -12.74 -6.13
C LEU A 155 7.32 -13.32 -7.53
N TYR A 156 6.40 -14.27 -7.64
CA TYR A 156 5.97 -14.75 -8.94
C TYR A 156 5.44 -13.61 -9.82
N ALA A 157 4.55 -12.75 -9.27
CA ALA A 157 4.01 -11.60 -9.98
C ALA A 157 5.10 -10.63 -10.48
N HIS A 158 6.09 -10.37 -9.65
CA HIS A 158 7.25 -9.54 -9.98
C HIS A 158 8.03 -10.10 -11.16
N HIS A 159 8.47 -11.37 -11.06
CA HIS A 159 9.26 -11.99 -12.10
C HIS A 159 8.49 -12.23 -13.40
N ILE A 160 7.21 -12.59 -13.35
CA ILE A 160 6.43 -12.77 -14.58
C ILE A 160 6.23 -11.43 -15.31
N THR A 161 6.14 -10.31 -14.59
CA THR A 161 6.10 -8.97 -15.18
C THR A 161 7.39 -8.66 -15.94
N ILE A 162 8.55 -8.97 -15.35
CA ILE A 162 9.85 -8.82 -16.02
C ILE A 162 9.94 -9.73 -17.26
N ASN A 163 9.54 -10.99 -17.15
CA ASN A 163 9.56 -11.92 -18.28
C ASN A 163 8.72 -11.42 -19.47
N TYR A 164 7.53 -10.87 -19.20
CA TYR A 164 6.67 -10.34 -20.27
C TYR A 164 7.28 -9.08 -20.91
N ARG A 165 7.89 -8.22 -20.14
CA ARG A 165 8.67 -7.08 -20.65
C ARG A 165 9.77 -7.55 -21.61
N GLU A 166 10.63 -8.47 -21.16
CA GLU A 166 11.79 -8.94 -21.91
C GLU A 166 11.39 -9.76 -23.14
N LYS A 167 10.43 -10.68 -22.99
CA LYS A 167 10.04 -11.59 -24.07
C LYS A 167 9.18 -10.93 -25.13
N TYR A 168 8.27 -10.04 -24.74
CA TYR A 168 7.24 -9.49 -25.64
C TYR A 168 7.38 -7.98 -25.86
N ASN A 169 8.46 -7.37 -25.35
CA ASN A 169 8.73 -5.94 -25.47
C ASN A 169 7.56 -5.07 -24.97
N MET A 170 6.88 -5.52 -23.91
CA MET A 170 5.80 -4.78 -23.27
C MET A 170 6.37 -3.72 -22.34
N PHE A 171 5.71 -2.55 -22.27
CA PHE A 171 6.05 -1.56 -21.25
C PHE A 171 5.46 -1.99 -19.90
N ALA A 172 6.14 -2.87 -19.20
CA ALA A 172 5.71 -3.46 -17.94
C ALA A 172 6.74 -3.20 -16.82
N CYS A 173 6.30 -2.50 -15.77
CA CYS A 173 7.14 -2.05 -14.65
C CYS A 173 6.69 -2.65 -13.33
N CYS A 174 7.63 -2.75 -12.38
CA CYS A 174 7.34 -3.11 -11.00
C CYS A 174 7.77 -1.99 -10.05
N GLY A 175 6.87 -1.55 -9.15
CA GLY A 175 7.25 -0.75 -8.00
C GLY A 175 7.46 -1.65 -6.78
N ILE A 176 8.65 -1.71 -6.21
CA ILE A 176 8.94 -2.42 -4.97
C ILE A 176 8.59 -1.48 -3.82
N LEU A 177 7.35 -1.60 -3.35
CA LEU A 177 6.77 -0.64 -2.40
C LEU A 177 7.12 -1.03 -0.96
N PHE A 178 7.75 -0.13 -0.23
CA PHE A 178 7.91 -0.25 1.21
C PHE A 178 6.62 0.16 1.92
N ASN A 179 6.57 0.02 3.24
CA ASN A 179 5.33 0.31 3.96
C ASN A 179 4.95 1.78 3.79
N HIS A 180 3.73 2.03 3.42
CA HIS A 180 3.19 3.39 3.28
C HIS A 180 1.77 3.47 3.81
N GLU A 181 1.52 4.55 4.47
CA GLU A 181 0.37 4.77 5.31
C GLU A 181 -0.34 6.07 4.92
N SER A 182 -1.53 6.27 5.40
CA SER A 182 -2.30 7.49 5.19
C SER A 182 -3.58 7.49 6.03
N PRO A 183 -4.36 8.57 6.04
CA PRO A 183 -5.72 8.59 6.55
C PRO A 183 -6.63 7.50 5.95
N MET A 184 -6.32 7.02 4.74
CA MET A 184 -7.09 5.97 4.04
C MET A 184 -6.61 4.55 4.37
N ARG A 185 -5.63 4.38 5.25
CA ARG A 185 -5.16 3.06 5.68
C ARG A 185 -6.28 2.27 6.36
N GLY A 186 -6.29 0.96 6.19
CA GLY A 186 -7.25 0.08 6.87
C GLY A 186 -7.04 0.06 8.39
N GLU A 187 -8.10 0.04 9.17
CA GLU A 187 -8.07 0.14 10.63
C GLU A 187 -7.34 -1.00 11.36
N ARG A 188 -7.08 -2.12 10.66
CA ARG A 188 -6.33 -3.27 11.21
C ARG A 188 -4.82 -3.05 11.21
N TYR A 189 -4.32 -2.04 10.51
CA TYR A 189 -2.91 -1.72 10.46
C TYR A 189 -2.48 -0.92 11.68
N VAL A 190 -1.24 -1.18 12.12
CA VAL A 190 -0.75 -0.65 13.40
C VAL A 190 -0.80 0.87 13.46
N THR A 191 -0.42 1.56 12.40
CA THR A 191 -0.45 3.02 12.32
C THR A 191 -1.86 3.58 12.48
N ARG A 192 -2.84 3.06 11.72
CA ARG A 192 -4.25 3.44 11.87
C ARG A 192 -4.86 3.02 13.20
N LYS A 193 -4.40 1.87 13.74
CA LYS A 193 -4.82 1.43 15.08
C LYS A 193 -4.37 2.43 16.14
N ILE A 194 -3.18 3.03 15.99
CA ILE A 194 -2.65 4.05 16.89
C ILE A 194 -3.43 5.36 16.73
N THR A 195 -3.49 5.94 15.52
CA THR A 195 -4.10 7.26 15.31
C THR A 195 -5.60 7.27 15.63
N LYS A 196 -6.36 6.27 15.12
CA LYS A 196 -7.76 6.07 15.48
C LYS A 196 -7.94 5.81 16.97
N GLY A 197 -7.09 4.93 17.53
CA GLY A 197 -7.17 4.56 18.95
C GLY A 197 -6.98 5.76 19.86
N LEU A 198 -6.03 6.66 19.55
CA LEU A 198 -5.80 7.87 20.32
C LEU A 198 -6.95 8.88 20.17
N ALA A 199 -7.49 9.05 18.94
CA ALA A 199 -8.67 9.90 18.74
C ALA A 199 -9.87 9.43 19.58
N LEU A 200 -10.08 8.12 19.69
CA LEU A 200 -11.13 7.53 20.53
C LEU A 200 -10.79 7.58 22.04
N TRP A 201 -9.50 7.37 22.41
CA TRP A 201 -9.08 7.44 23.81
C TRP A 201 -9.27 8.82 24.40
N LEU A 202 -9.02 9.88 23.66
CA LEU A 202 -9.31 11.27 24.04
C LEU A 202 -10.80 11.49 24.40
N ARG A 203 -11.68 10.61 23.91
CA ARG A 203 -13.13 10.62 24.18
C ARG A 203 -13.56 9.60 25.27
N GLY A 204 -12.61 9.15 26.07
CA GLY A 204 -12.88 8.23 27.17
C GLY A 204 -13.03 6.76 26.78
N ARG A 205 -12.69 6.39 25.53
CA ARG A 205 -12.71 4.98 25.11
C ARG A 205 -11.53 4.19 25.72
N LYS A 206 -11.54 2.87 25.52
CA LYS A 206 -10.55 1.94 26.08
C LYS A 206 -9.12 2.23 25.58
N PRO A 207 -8.09 1.84 26.31
CA PRO A 207 -6.70 1.89 25.87
C PRO A 207 -6.48 1.12 24.55
N ILE A 208 -5.43 1.49 23.83
CA ILE A 208 -5.01 0.83 22.61
C ILE A 208 -4.20 -0.42 22.99
N VAL A 209 -4.56 -1.57 22.41
CA VAL A 209 -3.81 -2.81 22.60
C VAL A 209 -2.98 -3.09 21.36
N LEU A 210 -1.65 -3.14 21.49
CA LEU A 210 -0.70 -3.37 20.40
C LEU A 210 0.02 -4.71 20.56
N GLY A 211 0.80 -5.09 19.57
CA GLY A 211 1.68 -6.26 19.62
C GLY A 211 3.09 -5.90 20.07
N ASN A 212 4.10 -6.16 19.24
CA ASN A 212 5.50 -5.84 19.50
C ASN A 212 5.77 -4.35 19.23
N LEU A 213 6.16 -3.62 20.28
CA LEU A 213 6.45 -2.18 20.18
C LEU A 213 7.82 -1.89 19.55
N GLU A 214 8.72 -2.86 19.54
CA GLU A 214 10.08 -2.71 19.04
C GLU A 214 10.20 -3.06 17.52
N THR A 215 9.10 -3.52 16.91
CA THR A 215 9.08 -3.73 15.45
C THR A 215 9.37 -2.43 14.72
N GLN A 216 10.41 -2.44 13.88
CA GLN A 216 10.82 -1.30 13.05
C GLN A 216 10.23 -1.41 11.66
N LYS A 217 9.80 -0.29 11.10
CA LYS A 217 9.29 -0.20 9.73
C LYS A 217 9.73 1.11 9.07
N ASP A 218 10.00 1.02 7.77
CA ASP A 218 10.13 2.15 6.88
C ASP A 218 8.71 2.56 6.45
N TRP A 219 8.20 3.67 7.00
CA TRP A 219 6.85 4.17 6.74
C TRP A 219 6.88 5.48 5.97
N GLY A 220 6.32 5.48 4.76
CA GLY A 220 6.08 6.68 3.96
C GLY A 220 4.60 7.03 3.86
N HIS A 221 4.29 8.10 3.15
CA HIS A 221 2.93 8.53 2.86
C HIS A 221 2.45 7.98 1.51
N ALA A 222 1.21 7.46 1.45
CA ALA A 222 0.67 6.84 0.25
C ALA A 222 0.61 7.80 -0.96
N GLU A 223 0.41 9.09 -0.74
CA GLU A 223 0.41 10.10 -1.80
C GLU A 223 1.76 10.16 -2.53
N ASP A 224 2.88 10.13 -1.78
CA ASP A 224 4.22 10.10 -2.39
C ASP A 224 4.44 8.83 -3.21
N PHE A 225 3.94 7.69 -2.72
CA PHE A 225 4.10 6.42 -3.40
C PHE A 225 3.31 6.34 -4.70
N VAL A 226 2.07 6.85 -4.74
CA VAL A 226 1.30 6.87 -6.00
C VAL A 226 1.89 7.84 -7.03
N GLU A 227 2.56 8.90 -6.61
CA GLU A 227 3.35 9.73 -7.51
C GLU A 227 4.51 8.93 -8.11
N GLY A 228 5.25 8.17 -7.31
CA GLY A 228 6.30 7.27 -7.79
C GLY A 228 5.78 6.21 -8.77
N MET A 229 4.60 5.64 -8.52
CA MET A 229 3.97 4.69 -9.45
C MET A 229 3.71 5.32 -10.82
N GLN A 230 3.22 6.55 -10.86
CA GLN A 230 2.98 7.28 -12.11
C GLN A 230 4.28 7.62 -12.83
N LEU A 231 5.30 8.10 -12.10
CA LEU A 231 6.61 8.39 -12.65
C LEU A 231 7.25 7.12 -13.26
N THR A 232 7.08 5.96 -12.62
CA THR A 232 7.57 4.68 -13.14
C THR A 232 6.97 4.34 -14.52
N LEU A 233 5.67 4.60 -14.76
CA LEU A 233 5.07 4.40 -16.08
C LEU A 233 5.40 5.51 -17.07
N ASN A 234 5.88 6.66 -16.62
CA ASN A 234 6.32 7.76 -17.47
C ASN A 234 7.84 7.76 -17.77
N ALA A 235 8.58 6.78 -17.23
CA ALA A 235 10.00 6.60 -17.54
C ALA A 235 10.22 6.29 -19.02
N ASP A 236 11.44 6.55 -19.52
CA ASP A 236 11.81 6.26 -20.91
C ASP A 236 11.87 4.75 -21.18
N GLN A 237 12.26 3.97 -20.18
CA GLN A 237 12.37 2.52 -20.26
C GLN A 237 11.65 1.85 -19.07
N PRO A 238 10.97 0.72 -19.31
CA PRO A 238 10.31 -0.02 -18.22
C PRO A 238 11.33 -0.73 -17.34
N GLN A 239 11.29 -0.46 -16.03
CA GLN A 239 12.21 -1.03 -15.04
C GLN A 239 11.50 -1.28 -13.69
N GLU A 240 12.29 -1.79 -12.72
CA GLU A 240 11.92 -1.90 -11.31
C GLU A 240 12.45 -0.69 -10.55
N TYR A 241 11.62 -0.17 -9.63
CA TYR A 241 12.01 0.91 -8.73
C TYR A 241 11.58 0.63 -7.30
N ILE A 242 12.49 0.82 -6.36
CA ILE A 242 12.15 0.86 -4.93
C ILE A 242 11.57 2.23 -4.59
N LEU A 243 10.38 2.20 -3.99
CA LEU A 243 9.77 3.37 -3.36
C LEU A 243 9.79 3.16 -1.84
N ALA A 244 10.62 3.96 -1.15
CA ALA A 244 10.89 3.82 0.27
C ALA A 244 11.31 5.16 0.89
N THR A 245 11.26 5.27 2.22
CA THR A 245 11.76 6.48 2.90
C THR A 245 13.25 6.40 3.23
N GLY A 246 13.82 5.20 3.28
CA GLY A 246 15.20 4.97 3.70
C GLY A 246 15.41 5.13 5.22
N LYS A 247 14.33 5.30 5.99
CA LYS A 247 14.39 5.49 7.44
C LYS A 247 13.37 4.61 8.14
N THR A 248 13.75 4.02 9.25
CA THR A 248 12.83 3.24 10.08
C THR A 248 12.62 3.89 11.43
N ILE A 249 11.43 3.70 11.98
CA ILE A 249 11.13 3.95 13.39
C ILE A 249 10.41 2.73 13.98
N THR A 250 10.47 2.59 15.30
CA THR A 250 9.74 1.56 16.03
C THR A 250 8.25 1.92 16.16
N VAL A 251 7.41 0.93 16.43
CA VAL A 251 6.00 1.17 16.79
C VAL A 251 5.90 2.06 18.03
N ARG A 252 6.80 1.87 19.02
CA ARG A 252 6.90 2.73 20.20
C ARG A 252 7.15 4.19 19.82
N GLN A 253 8.14 4.44 18.97
CA GLN A 253 8.45 5.79 18.49
C GLN A 253 7.29 6.42 17.71
N PHE A 254 6.55 5.62 16.94
CA PHE A 254 5.34 6.11 16.26
C PHE A 254 4.27 6.55 17.27
N VAL A 255 4.07 5.78 18.36
CA VAL A 255 3.16 6.17 19.45
C VAL A 255 3.65 7.47 20.09
N ASP A 256 4.93 7.56 20.45
CA ASP A 256 5.50 8.73 21.12
C ASP A 256 5.35 10.01 20.29
N LYS A 257 5.65 9.92 18.99
CA LYS A 257 5.46 11.05 18.06
C LYS A 257 4.00 11.45 17.94
N THR A 258 3.09 10.47 17.90
CA THR A 258 1.64 10.74 17.85
C THR A 258 1.14 11.42 19.13
N LEU A 259 1.62 10.97 20.29
CA LEU A 259 1.30 11.59 21.58
C LEU A 259 1.86 13.02 21.68
N THR A 260 3.09 13.22 21.18
CA THR A 260 3.72 14.56 21.10
C THR A 260 2.89 15.48 20.22
N TYR A 261 2.47 15.05 19.05
CA TYR A 261 1.60 15.82 18.16
C TYR A 261 0.27 16.22 18.84
N LEU A 262 -0.31 15.32 19.61
CA LEU A 262 -1.55 15.56 20.38
C LEU A 262 -1.32 16.34 21.69
N SER A 263 -0.08 16.73 22.00
CA SER A 263 0.29 17.40 23.26
C SER A 263 -0.13 16.61 24.52
N ILE A 264 -0.06 15.28 24.45
CA ILE A 264 -0.38 14.37 25.56
C ILE A 264 0.92 14.01 26.27
N PRO A 265 1.18 14.52 27.50
CA PRO A 265 2.36 14.13 28.26
C PRO A 265 2.21 12.70 28.74
N ALA A 266 3.09 11.81 28.28
CA ALA A 266 3.03 10.39 28.58
C ALA A 266 4.36 9.87 29.14
N TYR A 267 4.29 8.70 29.78
CA TYR A 267 5.45 7.93 30.21
C TYR A 267 5.21 6.45 30.01
N TRP A 268 6.28 5.71 29.82
CA TRP A 268 6.25 4.27 29.70
C TRP A 268 6.64 3.59 31.02
N LYS A 269 5.89 2.56 31.40
CA LYS A 269 6.25 1.61 32.44
C LYS A 269 6.24 0.23 31.80
N ASN A 270 7.43 -0.27 31.42
CA ASN A 270 7.58 -1.44 30.54
C ASN A 270 6.87 -1.22 29.19
N ASP A 271 5.85 -2.02 28.89
CA ASP A 271 5.05 -1.94 27.66
C ASP A 271 3.73 -1.15 27.84
N ASP A 272 3.49 -0.58 29.01
CA ASP A 272 2.33 0.25 29.29
C ASP A 272 2.68 1.73 29.18
N CYS A 273 1.93 2.46 28.34
CA CYS A 273 2.03 3.92 28.21
C CYS A 273 0.90 4.58 28.97
N CYS A 274 1.22 5.52 29.86
CA CYS A 274 0.26 6.21 30.70
C CYS A 274 0.37 7.74 30.57
N ASP A 275 -0.77 8.43 30.71
CA ASP A 275 -0.84 9.88 30.81
C ASP A 275 -0.25 10.36 32.13
N LYS A 276 0.75 11.25 32.08
CA LYS A 276 1.42 11.81 33.28
C LYS A 276 0.49 12.61 34.19
N ARG A 277 -0.62 13.12 33.66
CA ARG A 277 -1.53 14.00 34.41
C ARG A 277 -2.41 13.24 35.40
N ASN A 278 -2.76 11.98 35.06
CA ASN A 278 -3.77 11.22 35.79
C ASN A 278 -3.49 9.72 35.89
N ASN A 279 -2.36 9.27 35.41
CA ASN A 279 -1.94 7.86 35.33
C ASN A 279 -2.89 6.95 34.51
N LYS A 280 -3.75 7.55 33.65
CA LYS A 280 -4.65 6.78 32.81
C LYS A 280 -3.88 6.05 31.73
N LEU A 281 -4.16 4.75 31.59
CA LEU A 281 -3.54 3.89 30.57
C LEU A 281 -3.99 4.35 29.16
N ILE A 282 -3.01 4.54 28.27
CA ILE A 282 -3.20 4.95 26.86
C ILE A 282 -2.97 3.75 25.95
N VAL A 283 -1.82 3.10 26.09
CA VAL A 283 -1.39 1.96 25.27
C VAL A 283 -0.94 0.84 26.16
N THR A 284 -1.26 -0.40 25.79
CA THR A 284 -0.73 -1.63 26.38
C THR A 284 -0.42 -2.64 25.28
N THR A 285 0.22 -3.76 25.61
CA THR A 285 0.54 -4.82 24.66
C THR A 285 -0.17 -6.13 25.01
N ASP A 286 -0.44 -6.94 23.98
CA ASP A 286 -0.92 -8.31 24.12
C ASP A 286 -0.15 -9.23 23.15
N LYS A 287 0.30 -10.39 23.68
CA LYS A 287 1.01 -11.41 22.91
C LYS A 287 0.18 -11.95 21.74
N ALA A 288 -1.15 -11.96 21.85
CA ALA A 288 -2.05 -12.38 20.78
C ALA A 288 -1.93 -11.53 19.48
N TYR A 289 -1.42 -10.29 19.59
CA TYR A 289 -1.17 -9.42 18.45
C TYR A 289 0.27 -9.48 17.92
N ARG A 290 1.14 -10.34 18.48
CA ARG A 290 2.49 -10.55 17.96
C ARG A 290 2.44 -11.44 16.72
N ARG A 291 3.21 -11.09 15.69
CA ARG A 291 3.32 -11.92 14.48
C ARG A 291 4.17 -13.16 14.80
N PRO A 292 3.77 -14.34 14.29
CA PRO A 292 4.54 -15.58 14.53
C PRO A 292 5.95 -15.55 13.92
N VAL A 293 6.10 -14.84 12.81
CA VAL A 293 7.38 -14.66 12.09
C VAL A 293 7.52 -13.18 11.75
N GLU A 294 8.56 -12.55 12.27
CA GLU A 294 8.93 -11.20 11.85
C GLU A 294 9.86 -11.27 10.64
N ALA A 295 9.64 -10.38 9.67
CA ALA A 295 10.60 -10.12 8.63
C ALA A 295 11.87 -9.50 9.26
N GLY A 296 13.01 -9.63 8.58
CA GLY A 296 14.22 -8.89 8.95
C GLY A 296 14.01 -7.37 8.90
N GLN A 297 15.05 -6.63 9.17
CA GLN A 297 15.01 -5.17 9.02
C GLN A 297 14.86 -4.82 7.54
N LEU A 298 13.73 -4.19 7.19
CA LEU A 298 13.44 -3.73 5.83
C LEU A 298 13.56 -2.20 5.79
N VAL A 299 14.60 -1.74 5.08
CA VAL A 299 14.91 -0.32 4.83
C VAL A 299 15.23 -0.20 3.34
N GLY A 300 14.44 0.53 2.57
CA GLY A 300 14.65 0.62 1.12
C GLY A 300 15.59 1.76 0.73
N ASP A 301 16.44 1.50 -0.25
CA ASP A 301 17.20 2.53 -0.93
C ASP A 301 16.46 2.99 -2.19
N SER A 302 15.90 4.17 -2.17
CA SER A 302 15.18 4.77 -3.30
C SER A 302 16.05 5.66 -4.18
N THR A 303 17.38 5.57 -4.10
CA THR A 303 18.30 6.41 -4.87
C THR A 303 18.05 6.30 -6.37
N LYS A 304 17.78 5.09 -6.89
CA LYS A 304 17.45 4.88 -8.31
C LYS A 304 16.18 5.65 -8.71
N ALA A 305 15.10 5.52 -7.95
CA ALA A 305 13.85 6.26 -8.23
C ALA A 305 14.06 7.77 -8.16
N LYS A 306 14.87 8.24 -7.23
CA LYS A 306 15.21 9.66 -7.11
C LYS A 306 16.01 10.18 -8.30
N THR A 307 17.04 9.44 -8.73
CA THR A 307 17.96 9.90 -9.80
C THR A 307 17.38 9.74 -11.20
N GLU A 308 16.65 8.66 -11.47
CA GLU A 308 16.14 8.36 -12.81
C GLU A 308 14.72 8.93 -13.04
N LEU A 309 13.86 8.95 -12.02
CA LEU A 309 12.48 9.41 -12.13
C LEU A 309 12.26 10.83 -11.57
N GLY A 310 13.23 11.39 -10.84
CA GLY A 310 13.04 12.62 -10.08
C GLY A 310 12.05 12.46 -8.91
N TRP A 311 11.82 11.22 -8.45
CA TRP A 311 10.89 10.98 -7.37
C TRP A 311 11.44 11.51 -6.05
N ASP A 312 10.72 12.42 -5.42
CA ASP A 312 11.01 12.93 -4.08
C ASP A 312 9.76 12.93 -3.21
N ARG A 313 9.96 12.84 -1.91
CA ARG A 313 8.86 12.74 -0.96
C ARG A 313 8.45 14.12 -0.46
N LYS A 314 7.15 14.35 -0.36
CA LYS A 314 6.56 15.55 0.24
C LYS A 314 6.41 15.42 1.76
N TYR A 315 6.22 14.17 2.23
CA TYR A 315 5.94 13.89 3.64
C TYR A 315 7.14 13.24 4.32
N ASP A 316 7.50 13.76 5.47
CA ASP A 316 8.28 13.03 6.47
C ASP A 316 7.36 12.26 7.42
N ILE A 317 7.94 11.60 8.42
CA ILE A 317 7.16 10.80 9.39
C ILE A 317 6.24 11.67 10.26
N ASP A 318 6.64 12.91 10.56
CA ASP A 318 5.84 13.80 11.39
C ASP A 318 4.66 14.36 10.59
N GLY A 319 4.85 14.69 9.30
CA GLY A 319 3.78 15.06 8.38
C GLY A 319 2.78 13.94 8.14
N LEU A 320 3.26 12.69 7.98
CA LEU A 320 2.41 11.51 7.90
C LEU A 320 1.53 11.35 9.15
N ILE A 321 2.13 11.46 10.34
CA ILE A 321 1.42 11.34 11.62
C ILE A 321 0.38 12.45 11.75
N ALA A 322 0.75 13.69 11.43
CA ALA A 322 -0.16 14.83 11.49
C ALA A 322 -1.41 14.61 10.63
N ASP A 323 -1.23 14.25 9.35
CA ASP A 323 -2.34 14.00 8.42
C ASP A 323 -3.26 12.87 8.91
N MET A 324 -2.66 11.75 9.36
CA MET A 324 -3.44 10.63 9.88
C MET A 324 -4.24 10.97 11.15
N VAL A 325 -3.62 11.70 12.08
CA VAL A 325 -4.25 12.09 13.36
C VAL A 325 -5.39 13.09 13.12
N GLU A 326 -5.14 14.11 12.31
CA GLU A 326 -6.18 15.10 12.00
C GLU A 326 -7.40 14.49 11.33
N ALA A 327 -7.17 13.58 10.38
CA ALA A 327 -8.26 12.87 9.73
C ALA A 327 -9.07 12.03 10.73
N ASP A 328 -8.40 11.32 11.64
CA ASP A 328 -9.09 10.52 12.65
C ASP A 328 -9.80 11.38 13.71
N LEU A 329 -9.22 12.49 14.12
CA LEU A 329 -9.91 13.44 14.98
C LEU A 329 -11.20 13.96 14.32
N ARG A 330 -11.16 14.33 13.03
CA ARG A 330 -12.36 14.76 12.28
C ARG A 330 -13.41 13.66 12.18
N ARG A 331 -13.02 12.43 11.82
CA ARG A 331 -13.94 11.28 11.64
C ARG A 331 -14.66 10.91 12.93
N TYR A 332 -13.93 10.95 14.04
CA TYR A 332 -14.45 10.57 15.35
C TYR A 332 -14.84 11.77 16.22
N SER A 333 -14.91 12.98 15.66
CA SER A 333 -15.36 14.17 16.40
C SER A 333 -16.84 14.12 16.80
N LYS A 334 -17.68 13.40 16.06
CA LYS A 334 -19.14 13.35 16.21
C LYS A 334 -19.65 12.03 16.82
N SER A 335 -18.78 11.13 17.28
CA SER A 335 -19.16 9.81 17.82
C SER A 335 -19.14 9.74 19.35
#